data_ba01b61d161cf86e89f1b482983c12df
#
_entry.id   ba01b61d161cf86e89f1b482983c12df
#
_cell.length_a   1.000
_cell.length_b   1.000
_cell.length_c   1.000
_cell.angle_alpha   90.00
_cell.angle_beta   90.00
_cell.angle_gamma   90.00
#
_symmetry.space_group_name_H-M   'P 1'
#
loop_
_entity.id
_entity.type
_entity.pdbx_description
1 polymer ?
#
loop_
_entity_poly.entity_id
_entity_poly.type
_entity_poly.pdbx_seq_one_letter_code
_entity_poly.pdbx_strand_id
1 'polypeptide(L)'
;TRSMDVTTSVRVPASVAAVWRIVGEFARLDAWHPAVSAAQAEDGGQRRRITLVDGSEVVEELVAHDPAAATYTYRIVEAGPLPVRDYAATIAATDAGDGTCDVRWTARFEPLGNATLAEQTIKRVYQTGLDNLPALFRGT
;
A
#
# COMPACT_ATOMS: atom_id res chain seq x y z
N THR A 1 -0.70 -24.68 5.66
CA THR A 1 -1.32 -23.38 5.89
C THR A 1 -1.74 -22.78 4.57
N ARG A 2 -2.93 -22.23 4.52
CA ARG A 2 -3.43 -21.63 3.27
C ARG A 2 -3.00 -20.20 3.14
N SER A 3 -2.55 -19.84 1.93
CA SER A 3 -2.41 -18.45 1.56
C SER A 3 -3.79 -17.83 1.41
N MET A 4 -3.88 -16.53 1.69
CA MET A 4 -5.11 -15.80 1.48
C MET A 4 -4.82 -14.53 0.67
N ASP A 5 -5.82 -14.11 -0.10
CA ASP A 5 -5.72 -12.92 -0.95
C ASP A 5 -6.63 -11.82 -0.43
N VAL A 6 -6.14 -10.60 -0.45
CA VAL A 6 -6.92 -9.41 -0.14
C VAL A 6 -6.82 -8.45 -1.32
N THR A 7 -7.95 -7.92 -1.77
CA THR A 7 -8.00 -6.94 -2.85
C THR A 7 -8.87 -5.77 -2.42
N THR A 8 -8.33 -4.56 -2.56
CA THR A 8 -9.04 -3.32 -2.27
C THR A 8 -8.81 -2.34 -3.40
N SER A 9 -9.74 -1.40 -3.59
CA SER A 9 -9.58 -0.38 -4.62
C SER A 9 -10.35 0.89 -4.27
N VAL A 10 -9.98 1.99 -4.94
CA VAL A 10 -10.67 3.26 -4.80
C VAL A 10 -10.60 4.00 -6.13
N ARG A 11 -11.66 4.73 -6.47
CA ARG A 11 -11.66 5.66 -7.61
C ARG A 11 -11.17 7.02 -7.15
N VAL A 12 -10.18 7.58 -7.87
CA VAL A 12 -9.57 8.87 -7.54
C VAL A 12 -9.87 9.86 -8.66
N PRO A 13 -10.32 11.09 -8.34
CA PRO A 13 -10.67 12.09 -9.36
C PRO A 13 -9.44 12.82 -9.91
N ALA A 14 -8.47 12.06 -10.41
CA ALA A 14 -7.24 12.59 -10.99
C ALA A 14 -6.65 11.57 -11.96
N SER A 15 -5.73 12.03 -12.80
CA SER A 15 -5.07 11.15 -13.78
C SER A 15 -4.11 10.17 -13.09
N VAL A 16 -3.80 9.07 -13.77
CA VAL A 16 -2.78 8.11 -13.31
C VAL A 16 -1.46 8.85 -13.02
N ALA A 17 -1.03 9.76 -13.90
CA ALA A 17 0.23 10.47 -13.71
C ALA A 17 0.22 11.32 -12.43
N ALA A 18 -0.87 12.04 -12.16
CA ALA A 18 -1.00 12.86 -10.97
C ALA A 18 -0.99 12.01 -9.70
N VAL A 19 -1.75 10.92 -9.70
CA VAL A 19 -1.84 10.03 -8.53
C VAL A 19 -0.51 9.33 -8.28
N TRP A 20 0.17 8.89 -9.36
CA TRP A 20 1.41 8.13 -9.23
C TRP A 20 2.58 8.98 -8.69
N ARG A 21 2.54 10.29 -8.87
CA ARG A 21 3.55 11.19 -8.26
C ARG A 21 3.57 11.07 -6.74
N ILE A 22 2.45 10.71 -6.15
CA ILE A 22 2.32 10.53 -4.69
C ILE A 22 2.39 9.06 -4.32
N VAL A 23 1.52 8.24 -4.90
CA VAL A 23 1.39 6.82 -4.54
C VAL A 23 2.61 6.01 -4.98
N GLY A 24 3.23 6.39 -6.09
CA GLY A 24 4.37 5.67 -6.65
C GLY A 24 5.69 5.85 -5.87
N GLU A 25 5.74 6.78 -4.93
CA GLU A 25 6.91 7.00 -4.09
C GLU A 25 6.93 5.97 -2.97
N PHE A 26 7.62 4.87 -3.19
CA PHE A 26 7.64 3.72 -2.27
C PHE A 26 8.01 4.11 -0.84
N ALA A 27 9.01 4.97 -0.68
CA ALA A 27 9.50 5.35 0.65
C ALA A 27 8.68 6.48 1.30
N ARG A 28 7.61 6.93 0.66
CA ARG A 28 6.79 8.04 1.16
C ARG A 28 5.34 7.64 1.37
N LEU A 29 5.12 6.45 1.92
CA LEU A 29 3.77 5.98 2.27
C LEU A 29 3.08 6.95 3.24
N ASP A 30 3.85 7.63 4.09
CA ASP A 30 3.37 8.63 5.03
C ASP A 30 2.72 9.85 4.35
N ALA A 31 3.03 10.08 3.07
CA ALA A 31 2.48 11.23 2.33
C ALA A 31 0.98 11.08 2.08
N TRP A 32 0.45 9.87 2.07
CA TRP A 32 -0.97 9.67 1.75
C TRP A 32 -1.71 8.70 2.66
N HIS A 33 -1.02 7.89 3.47
CA HIS A 33 -1.66 6.90 4.33
C HIS A 33 -1.76 7.43 5.76
N PRO A 34 -2.98 7.72 6.27
CA PRO A 34 -3.12 8.36 7.58
C PRO A 34 -2.71 7.52 8.78
N ALA A 35 -2.61 6.19 8.62
CA ALA A 35 -2.15 5.31 9.69
C ALA A 35 -0.62 5.23 9.77
N VAL A 36 0.09 5.88 8.84
CA VAL A 36 1.55 5.90 8.79
C VAL A 36 2.03 7.27 9.22
N SER A 37 2.72 7.33 10.37
CA SER A 37 3.22 8.59 10.91
C SER A 37 4.56 9.00 10.29
N ALA A 38 5.36 8.03 9.83
CA ALA A 38 6.65 8.31 9.19
C ALA A 38 7.03 7.14 8.28
N ALA A 39 7.81 7.43 7.25
CA ALA A 39 8.40 6.43 6.39
C ALA A 39 9.81 6.87 6.03
N GLN A 40 10.74 5.91 6.00
CA GLN A 40 12.15 6.17 5.69
C GLN A 40 12.65 5.17 4.67
N ALA A 41 13.39 5.68 3.68
CA ALA A 41 14.09 4.82 2.75
C ALA A 41 15.30 4.17 3.44
N GLU A 42 15.49 2.89 3.17
CA GLU A 42 16.66 2.13 3.62
C GLU A 42 17.24 1.38 2.43
N ASP A 43 18.49 0.99 2.52
CA ASP A 43 19.17 0.20 1.50
C ASP A 43 19.04 0.82 0.10
N GLY A 44 19.36 2.13 0.00
CA GLY A 44 19.33 2.83 -1.28
C GLY A 44 17.94 2.97 -1.90
N GLY A 45 16.89 2.84 -1.09
CA GLY A 45 15.49 2.92 -1.57
C GLY A 45 14.87 1.56 -1.87
N GLN A 46 15.62 0.46 -1.74
CA GLN A 46 15.08 -0.89 -1.93
C GLN A 46 14.19 -1.32 -0.78
N ARG A 47 14.37 -0.72 0.40
CA ARG A 47 13.56 -1.00 1.58
C ARG A 47 12.97 0.28 2.11
N ARG A 48 11.85 0.14 2.82
CA ARG A 48 11.25 1.24 3.57
C ARG A 48 10.94 0.78 4.99
N ARG A 49 11.20 1.65 5.95
CA ARG A 49 10.80 1.45 7.33
C ARG A 49 9.60 2.35 7.58
N ILE A 50 8.48 1.73 7.91
CA ILE A 50 7.22 2.43 8.15
C ILE A 50 6.98 2.46 9.64
N THR A 51 6.70 3.66 10.18
CA THR A 51 6.26 3.81 11.56
C THR A 51 4.76 4.08 11.55
N LEU A 52 4.02 3.27 12.25
CA LEU A 52 2.57 3.42 12.38
C LEU A 52 2.25 4.42 13.48
N VAL A 53 1.00 4.90 13.51
CA VAL A 53 0.59 5.92 14.47
C VAL A 53 0.68 5.45 15.93
N ASP A 54 0.68 4.13 16.17
CA ASP A 54 0.87 3.57 17.51
C ASP A 54 2.35 3.40 17.89
N GLY A 55 3.28 3.80 17.01
CA GLY A 55 4.71 3.70 17.23
C GLY A 55 5.35 2.39 16.76
N SER A 56 4.57 1.40 16.38
CA SER A 56 5.12 0.15 15.86
C SER A 56 5.71 0.33 14.47
N GLU A 57 6.60 -0.57 14.07
CA GLU A 57 7.31 -0.47 12.79
C GLU A 57 7.11 -1.70 11.94
N VAL A 58 7.10 -1.48 10.62
CA VAL A 58 7.05 -2.53 9.60
C VAL A 58 8.15 -2.22 8.60
N VAL A 59 8.93 -3.22 8.19
CA VAL A 59 9.96 -3.06 7.17
C VAL A 59 9.56 -3.84 5.93
N GLU A 60 9.60 -3.16 4.77
CA GLU A 60 9.18 -3.72 3.50
C GLU A 60 10.27 -3.52 2.45
N GLU A 61 10.31 -4.43 1.46
CA GLU A 61 11.33 -4.44 0.42
C GLU A 61 10.69 -4.49 -0.96
N LEU A 62 11.15 -3.65 -1.87
CA LEU A 62 10.70 -3.67 -3.26
C LEU A 62 11.12 -4.96 -3.95
N VAL A 63 10.17 -5.58 -4.64
CA VAL A 63 10.38 -6.73 -5.51
C VAL A 63 10.40 -6.28 -6.97
N ALA A 64 9.51 -5.36 -7.34
CA ALA A 64 9.41 -4.83 -8.69
C ALA A 64 8.88 -3.40 -8.64
N HIS A 65 9.35 -2.56 -9.53
CA HIS A 65 8.91 -1.16 -9.63
C HIS A 65 8.87 -0.77 -11.10
N ASP A 66 7.68 -0.49 -11.61
CA ASP A 66 7.46 -0.13 -13.00
C ASP A 66 6.67 1.19 -13.07
N PRO A 67 7.35 2.34 -13.04
CA PRO A 67 6.66 3.64 -13.10
C PRO A 67 5.85 3.86 -14.39
N ALA A 68 6.30 3.30 -15.51
CA ALA A 68 5.58 3.45 -16.78
C ALA A 68 4.22 2.76 -16.74
N ALA A 69 4.13 1.63 -16.04
CA ALA A 69 2.88 0.92 -15.83
C ALA A 69 2.14 1.36 -14.57
N ALA A 70 2.72 2.30 -13.80
CA ALA A 70 2.17 2.82 -12.55
C ALA A 70 1.86 1.69 -11.55
N THR A 71 2.87 0.88 -11.27
CA THR A 71 2.73 -0.25 -10.33
C THR A 71 4.05 -0.53 -9.62
N TYR A 72 3.96 -1.00 -8.39
CA TYR A 72 5.10 -1.61 -7.71
C TYR A 72 4.62 -2.79 -6.85
N THR A 73 5.54 -3.73 -6.63
CA THR A 73 5.32 -4.92 -5.80
C THR A 73 6.37 -4.94 -4.71
N TYR A 74 5.97 -5.31 -3.52
CA TYR A 74 6.87 -5.38 -2.38
C TYR A 74 6.53 -6.57 -1.49
N ARG A 75 7.47 -6.94 -0.62
CA ARG A 75 7.28 -7.98 0.38
C ARG A 75 7.57 -7.42 1.76
N ILE A 76 7.01 -8.04 2.79
CA ILE A 76 7.33 -7.68 4.18
C ILE A 76 8.59 -8.42 4.61
N VAL A 77 9.53 -7.66 5.19
CA VAL A 77 10.75 -8.19 5.80
C VAL A 77 10.56 -8.35 7.31
N GLU A 78 9.96 -7.33 7.95
CA GLU A 78 9.61 -7.36 9.37
C GLU A 78 8.16 -6.91 9.49
N ALA A 79 7.29 -7.80 9.95
CA ALA A 79 5.85 -7.56 9.94
C ALA A 79 5.37 -6.71 11.11
N GLY A 80 6.18 -6.54 12.17
CA GLY A 80 5.73 -5.80 13.35
C GLY A 80 4.46 -6.41 13.92
N PRO A 81 3.41 -5.60 14.10
CA PRO A 81 2.15 -6.09 14.69
C PRO A 81 1.23 -6.81 13.70
N LEU A 82 1.58 -6.86 12.40
CA LEU A 82 0.69 -7.45 11.39
C LEU A 82 0.69 -8.98 11.52
N PRO A 83 -0.50 -9.60 11.55
CA PRO A 83 -0.61 -11.05 11.76
C PRO A 83 -0.44 -11.84 10.45
N VAL A 84 0.70 -11.64 9.79
CA VAL A 84 0.96 -12.21 8.45
C VAL A 84 2.39 -12.72 8.36
N ARG A 85 2.57 -13.68 7.44
CA ARG A 85 3.90 -14.15 7.04
C ARG A 85 3.87 -14.45 5.54
N ASP A 86 5.04 -14.50 4.90
CA ASP A 86 5.16 -14.72 3.45
C ASP A 86 4.27 -13.77 2.66
N TYR A 87 4.32 -12.49 3.03
CA TYR A 87 3.44 -11.46 2.50
C TYR A 87 4.10 -10.77 1.30
N ALA A 88 3.34 -10.67 0.21
CA ALA A 88 3.69 -9.85 -0.94
C ALA A 88 2.47 -9.07 -1.37
N ALA A 89 2.68 -7.84 -1.81
CA ALA A 89 1.60 -6.95 -2.19
C ALA A 89 1.96 -6.13 -3.42
N THR A 90 0.93 -5.75 -4.17
CA THR A 90 1.09 -4.89 -5.35
C THR A 90 0.09 -3.74 -5.24
N ILE A 91 0.57 -2.54 -5.53
CA ILE A 91 -0.29 -1.38 -5.70
C ILE A 91 -0.15 -0.90 -7.15
N ALA A 92 -1.27 -0.56 -7.77
CA ALA A 92 -1.30 -0.13 -9.17
C ALA A 92 -2.37 0.92 -9.39
N ALA A 93 -2.09 1.87 -10.27
CA ALA A 93 -3.06 2.86 -10.71
C ALA A 93 -3.36 2.62 -12.18
N THR A 94 -4.65 2.54 -12.54
CA THR A 94 -5.08 2.34 -13.91
C THR A 94 -6.08 3.42 -14.34
N ASP A 95 -5.97 3.85 -15.58
CA ASP A 95 -6.87 4.85 -16.15
C ASP A 95 -8.30 4.32 -16.15
N ALA A 96 -9.24 5.10 -15.65
CA ALA A 96 -10.64 4.74 -15.58
C ALA A 96 -11.49 5.54 -16.58
N GLY A 97 -10.86 6.43 -17.36
CA GLY A 97 -11.55 7.34 -18.27
C GLY A 97 -11.90 8.66 -17.60
N ASP A 98 -12.24 9.66 -18.38
CA ASP A 98 -12.66 10.99 -17.91
C ASP A 98 -11.69 11.67 -16.96
N GLY A 99 -10.38 11.37 -17.08
CA GLY A 99 -9.37 11.97 -16.21
C GLY A 99 -9.35 11.42 -14.79
N THR A 100 -10.01 10.28 -14.56
CA THR A 100 -9.98 9.58 -13.27
C THR A 100 -9.15 8.31 -13.35
N CYS A 101 -8.80 7.74 -12.23
CA CYS A 101 -8.10 6.46 -12.19
C CYS A 101 -8.60 5.59 -11.04
N ASP A 102 -8.33 4.29 -11.16
CA ASP A 102 -8.55 3.34 -10.09
C ASP A 102 -7.20 2.99 -9.47
N VAL A 103 -7.11 3.06 -8.15
CA VAL A 103 -5.95 2.58 -7.41
C VAL A 103 -6.34 1.28 -6.73
N ARG A 104 -5.61 0.22 -7.05
CA ARG A 104 -5.86 -1.12 -6.50
C ARG A 104 -4.68 -1.57 -5.66
N TRP A 105 -4.96 -2.11 -4.51
CA TRP A 105 -3.95 -2.63 -3.60
C TRP A 105 -4.32 -4.07 -3.27
N THR A 106 -3.45 -5.01 -3.66
CA THR A 106 -3.69 -6.44 -3.48
C THR A 106 -2.55 -7.06 -2.70
N ALA A 107 -2.85 -8.10 -1.92
CA ALA A 107 -1.83 -8.84 -1.18
C ALA A 107 -2.15 -10.33 -1.19
N ARG A 108 -1.09 -11.11 -1.09
CA ARG A 108 -1.16 -12.55 -0.81
C ARG A 108 -0.25 -12.83 0.38
N PHE A 109 -0.75 -13.56 1.36
CA PHE A 109 0.00 -13.87 2.58
C PHE A 109 -0.54 -15.11 3.27
N GLU A 110 0.24 -15.64 4.21
CA GLU A 110 -0.24 -16.64 5.15
C GLU A 110 -0.66 -15.93 6.43
N PRO A 111 -1.90 -16.15 6.90
CA PRO A 111 -2.35 -15.55 8.16
C PRO A 111 -1.68 -16.24 9.35
N LEU A 112 -1.32 -15.45 10.36
CA LEU A 112 -0.88 -15.96 11.65
C LEU A 112 -2.07 -15.88 12.60
N GLY A 113 -2.38 -16.98 13.28
CA GLY A 113 -3.55 -17.05 14.16
C GLY A 113 -4.85 -17.11 13.38
N ASN A 114 -5.83 -16.31 13.77
CA ASN A 114 -7.17 -16.32 13.17
C ASN A 114 -7.15 -15.72 11.77
N ALA A 115 -7.49 -16.52 10.76
CA ALA A 115 -7.45 -16.09 9.36
C ALA A 115 -8.42 -14.94 9.07
N THR A 116 -9.61 -14.95 9.64
CA THR A 116 -10.59 -13.89 9.45
C THR A 116 -10.09 -12.56 10.01
N LEU A 117 -9.48 -12.59 11.19
CA LEU A 117 -8.92 -11.37 11.79
C LEU A 117 -7.74 -10.84 11.00
N ALA A 118 -6.89 -11.73 10.48
CA ALA A 118 -5.77 -11.32 9.63
C ALA A 118 -6.26 -10.64 8.36
N GLU A 119 -7.27 -11.22 7.69
CA GLU A 119 -7.87 -10.63 6.51
C GLU A 119 -8.46 -9.24 6.80
N GLN A 120 -9.22 -9.13 7.88
CA GLN A 120 -9.83 -7.86 8.28
C GLN A 120 -8.78 -6.79 8.59
N THR A 121 -7.69 -7.19 9.24
CA THR A 121 -6.61 -6.27 9.59
C THR A 121 -5.96 -5.70 8.33
N ILE A 122 -5.61 -6.55 7.38
CA ILE A 122 -4.98 -6.11 6.13
C ILE A 122 -5.95 -5.26 5.30
N LYS A 123 -7.21 -5.68 5.17
CA LYS A 123 -8.22 -4.88 4.48
C LYS A 123 -8.36 -3.49 5.08
N ARG A 124 -8.38 -3.39 6.40
CA ARG A 124 -8.53 -2.11 7.09
C ARG A 124 -7.33 -1.21 6.83
N VAL A 125 -6.12 -1.76 6.88
CA VAL A 125 -4.91 -1.00 6.59
C VAL A 125 -4.98 -0.43 5.17
N TYR A 126 -5.33 -1.25 4.20
CA TYR A 126 -5.41 -0.81 2.80
C TYR A 126 -6.53 0.20 2.59
N GLN A 127 -7.71 -0.08 3.11
CA GLN A 127 -8.87 0.78 2.91
C GLN A 127 -8.67 2.14 3.57
N THR A 128 -8.05 2.19 4.74
CA THR A 128 -7.72 3.44 5.42
C THR A 128 -6.83 4.33 4.55
N GLY A 129 -5.82 3.74 3.92
CA GLY A 129 -4.95 4.49 3.02
C GLY A 129 -5.66 4.92 1.75
N LEU A 130 -6.32 3.97 1.08
CA LEU A 130 -7.00 4.26 -0.20
C LEU A 130 -8.11 5.28 -0.05
N ASP A 131 -8.89 5.21 1.02
CA ASP A 131 -10.02 6.13 1.23
C ASP A 131 -9.57 7.57 1.43
N ASN A 132 -8.31 7.79 1.80
CA ASN A 132 -7.77 9.14 1.95
C ASN A 132 -7.34 9.75 0.61
N LEU A 133 -7.12 8.93 -0.42
CA LEU A 133 -6.61 9.42 -1.70
C LEU A 133 -7.55 10.40 -2.40
N PRO A 134 -8.86 10.13 -2.52
CA PRO A 134 -9.73 11.07 -3.25
C PRO A 134 -9.68 12.48 -2.69
N ALA A 135 -9.59 12.63 -1.37
CA ALA A 135 -9.57 13.93 -0.73
C ALA A 135 -8.31 14.73 -1.09
N LEU A 136 -7.18 14.06 -1.35
CA LEU A 136 -5.92 14.72 -1.70
C LEU A 136 -5.97 15.36 -3.09
N PHE A 137 -6.91 14.94 -3.94
CA PHE A 137 -7.01 15.39 -5.32
C PHE A 137 -8.26 16.21 -5.61
N ARG A 138 -9.12 16.44 -4.60
CA ARG A 138 -10.31 17.27 -4.77
C ARG A 138 -9.92 18.73 -4.76
N GLY A 139 -10.56 19.51 -5.64
CA GLY A 139 -10.35 20.95 -5.70
C GLY A 139 -9.09 21.38 -6.43
N THR A 140 -8.43 20.45 -7.10
CA THR A 140 -7.22 20.78 -7.90
C THR A 140 -7.59 21.04 -9.35
#